data_2507572752bd4ef90733ae9cbff4e828
#
_entry.id   2507572752bd4ef90733ae9cbff4e828
#
_cell.length_a   1.000
_cell.length_b   1.000
_cell.length_c   1.000
_cell.angle_alpha   90.00
_cell.angle_beta   90.00
_cell.angle_gamma   90.00
#
_symmetry.space_group_name_H-M   'P 1'
#
loop_
_entity.id
_entity.type
_entity.pdbx_description
1 polymer ?
#
loop_
_entity_poly.entity_id
_entity_poly.type
_entity_poly.pdbx_seq_one_letter_code
_entity_poly.pdbx_strand_id
1 'polypeptide(L)' 'MTVALGATAARSLIGKTVTITKVRGEPLTLEDGSECWVTVHPSSLLRMPDREKRHEARALFVRDLKLIKARAAELAG' A
#
# COMPACT_ATOMS: atom_id res chain seq x y z
N MET A 1 -7.02 -0.61 11.68
CA MET A 1 -6.42 -0.77 10.34
C MET A 1 -5.25 0.20 10.17
N THR A 2 -4.17 -0.28 9.60
CA THR A 2 -2.98 0.52 9.35
C THR A 2 -2.66 0.53 7.86
N VAL A 3 -2.17 1.64 7.35
CA VAL A 3 -1.73 1.75 5.95
C VAL A 3 -0.25 2.09 5.93
N ALA A 4 0.55 1.23 5.30
CA ALA A 4 1.99 1.43 5.15
C ALA A 4 2.28 1.95 3.74
N LEU A 5 2.90 3.11 3.65
CA LEU A 5 3.28 3.72 2.38
C LEU A 5 4.78 3.49 2.14
N GLY A 6 5.09 2.60 1.21
CA GLY A 6 6.46 2.29 0.83
C GLY A 6 7.07 1.13 1.61
N ALA A 7 8.21 0.63 1.11
CA ALA A 7 8.88 -0.54 1.69
C ALA A 7 9.39 -0.31 3.10
N THR A 8 9.90 0.89 3.40
CA THR A 8 10.44 1.22 4.72
C THR A 8 9.35 1.17 5.78
N ALA A 9 8.19 1.78 5.50
CA ALA A 9 7.06 1.75 6.42
C ALA A 9 6.53 0.34 6.61
N ALA A 10 6.41 -0.43 5.53
CA ALA A 10 5.98 -1.82 5.60
C ALA A 10 6.93 -2.66 6.45
N ARG A 11 8.23 -2.50 6.28
CA ARG A 11 9.24 -3.21 7.06
C ARG A 11 9.15 -2.87 8.54
N SER A 12 8.95 -1.60 8.87
CA SER A 12 8.82 -1.17 10.27
C SER A 12 7.61 -1.80 10.95
N LEU A 13 6.49 -1.90 10.25
CA LEU A 13 5.25 -2.44 10.81
C LEU A 13 5.21 -3.96 10.85
N ILE A 14 5.77 -4.62 9.85
CA ILE A 14 5.70 -6.09 9.72
C ILE A 14 6.93 -6.76 10.34
N GLY A 15 8.03 -6.03 10.48
CA GLY A 15 9.25 -6.54 11.10
C GLY A 15 10.14 -7.37 10.17
N LYS A 16 9.80 -7.45 8.89
CA LYS A 16 10.58 -8.18 7.88
C LYS A 16 10.49 -7.47 6.53
N THR A 17 11.45 -7.78 5.64
CA THR A 17 11.43 -7.24 4.29
C THR A 17 10.25 -7.83 3.50
N VAL A 18 9.44 -6.95 2.91
CA VAL A 18 8.32 -7.37 2.06
C VAL A 18 8.48 -6.79 0.66
N THR A 19 8.01 -7.54 -0.33
CA THR A 19 7.96 -7.07 -1.70
C THR A 19 6.62 -6.41 -1.94
N ILE A 20 6.61 -5.10 -2.15
CA ILE A 20 5.37 -4.31 -2.28
C ILE A 20 4.48 -4.83 -3.41
N THR A 21 5.07 -5.20 -4.55
CA THR A 21 4.31 -5.72 -5.68
C THR A 21 3.54 -7.00 -5.37
N LYS A 22 3.98 -7.75 -4.35
CA LYS A 22 3.31 -8.98 -3.95
C LYS A 22 2.21 -8.75 -2.91
N VAL A 23 2.35 -7.71 -2.08
CA VAL A 23 1.44 -7.49 -0.95
C VAL A 23 0.47 -6.33 -1.15
N ARG A 24 0.72 -5.47 -2.12
CA ARG A 24 -0.15 -4.33 -2.37
C ARG A 24 -1.55 -4.78 -2.81
N GLY A 25 -2.57 -4.04 -2.40
CA GLY A 25 -3.95 -4.32 -2.77
C GLY A 25 -4.61 -5.44 -1.98
N GLU A 26 -3.89 -6.05 -1.02
CA GLU A 26 -4.43 -7.10 -0.15
C GLU A 26 -4.11 -6.81 1.31
N PRO A 27 -5.03 -7.13 2.23
CA PRO A 27 -4.77 -6.92 3.65
C PRO A 27 -3.80 -7.96 4.21
N LEU A 28 -2.93 -7.50 5.11
CA LEU A 28 -2.04 -8.37 5.88
C LEU A 28 -2.45 -8.30 7.34
N THR A 29 -2.26 -9.38 8.08
CA THR A 29 -2.55 -9.42 9.52
C THR A 29 -1.27 -9.19 10.30
N LEU A 30 -1.26 -8.19 11.17
CA LEU A 30 -0.13 -7.89 12.06
C LEU A 30 -0.16 -8.83 13.27
N GLU A 31 0.93 -8.83 14.05
CA GLU A 31 1.04 -9.69 15.24
C GLU A 31 -0.07 -9.46 16.27
N ASP A 32 -0.54 -8.22 16.38
CA ASP A 32 -1.63 -7.87 17.30
C ASP A 32 -3.03 -8.21 16.75
N GLY A 33 -3.10 -8.82 15.57
CA GLY A 33 -4.35 -9.18 14.92
C GLY A 33 -4.97 -8.08 14.07
N SER A 34 -4.36 -6.89 14.04
CA SER A 34 -4.88 -5.79 13.25
C SER A 34 -4.55 -5.95 11.77
N GLU A 35 -5.33 -5.28 10.94
CA GLU A 35 -5.19 -5.32 9.48
C GLU A 35 -4.25 -4.23 8.99
N CYS A 36 -3.34 -4.59 8.09
CA CYS A 36 -2.38 -3.68 7.49
C CYS A 36 -2.45 -3.76 5.97
N TRP A 37 -2.55 -2.60 5.33
CA TRP A 37 -2.52 -2.47 3.88
C TRP A 37 -1.22 -1.81 3.46
N VAL A 38 -0.59 -2.33 2.42
CA VAL A 38 0.69 -1.82 1.91
C VAL A 38 0.50 -1.32 0.48
N THR A 39 0.99 -0.11 0.21
CA THR A 39 1.05 0.43 -1.15
C THR A 39 2.33 1.24 -1.31
N VAL A 40 2.57 1.77 -2.52
CA VAL A 40 3.78 2.54 -2.78
C VAL A 40 3.71 3.92 -2.12
N HIS A 41 4.87 4.49 -1.81
CA HIS A 41 4.92 5.88 -1.35
C HIS A 41 4.71 6.82 -2.56
N PRO A 42 3.90 7.89 -2.41
CA PRO A 42 3.64 8.82 -3.53
C PRO A 42 4.90 9.38 -4.18
N SER A 43 5.97 9.60 -3.41
CA SER A 43 7.23 10.11 -3.95
C SER A 43 7.86 9.19 -5.00
N SER A 44 7.58 7.88 -4.95
CA SER A 44 8.12 6.95 -5.95
C SER A 44 7.53 7.19 -7.33
N LEU A 45 6.31 7.72 -7.40
CA LEU A 45 5.67 8.05 -8.66
C LEU A 45 6.35 9.25 -9.35
N LEU A 46 6.86 10.19 -8.54
CA LEU A 46 7.54 11.38 -9.05
C LEU A 46 8.95 11.07 -9.56
N ARG A 47 9.54 9.95 -9.11
CA ARG A 47 10.90 9.54 -9.50
C ARG A 47 10.94 8.71 -10.77
N MET A 48 9.79 8.31 -11.29
CA MET A 48 9.75 7.51 -12.52
C MET A 48 10.01 8.36 -13.74
N PRO A 49 11.08 8.06 -14.53
CA PRO A 49 11.39 8.85 -15.72
C PRO A 49 10.46 8.55 -16.90
N ASP A 50 9.92 7.35 -16.97
CA ASP A 50 9.02 6.92 -18.05
C ASP A 50 7.60 7.39 -17.77
N ARG A 51 7.06 8.20 -18.67
CA ARG A 51 5.74 8.79 -18.53
C ARG A 51 4.62 7.75 -18.51
N GLU A 52 4.70 6.74 -19.37
CA GLU A 52 3.69 5.68 -19.45
C GLU A 52 3.69 4.83 -18.19
N LYS A 53 4.89 4.43 -17.72
CA LYS A 53 5.03 3.66 -16.50
C LYS A 53 4.55 4.44 -15.29
N ARG A 54 4.83 5.74 -15.25
CA ARG A 54 4.36 6.62 -14.18
C ARG A 54 2.83 6.68 -14.16
N HIS A 55 2.22 6.78 -15.35
CA HIS A 55 0.77 6.80 -15.47
C HIS A 55 0.14 5.50 -14.97
N GLU A 56 0.69 4.36 -15.36
CA GLU A 56 0.23 3.04 -14.91
C GLU A 56 0.40 2.88 -13.40
N ALA A 57 1.55 3.28 -12.86
CA ALA A 57 1.83 3.22 -11.43
C ALA A 57 0.87 4.08 -10.64
N ARG A 58 0.54 5.27 -11.14
CA ARG A 58 -0.45 6.15 -10.53
C ARG A 58 -1.83 5.52 -10.51
N ALA A 59 -2.23 4.87 -11.62
CA ALA A 59 -3.52 4.19 -11.69
C ALA A 59 -3.62 3.06 -10.65
N LEU A 60 -2.55 2.28 -10.48
CA LEU A 60 -2.50 1.24 -9.46
C LEU A 60 -2.53 1.81 -8.05
N PHE A 61 -1.86 2.93 -7.81
CA PHE A 61 -1.88 3.61 -6.51
C PHE A 61 -3.29 4.09 -6.17
N VAL A 62 -3.99 4.70 -7.13
CA VAL A 62 -5.38 5.13 -6.94
C VAL A 62 -6.29 3.93 -6.66
N ARG A 63 -6.08 2.83 -7.37
CA ARG A 63 -6.81 1.58 -7.11
C ARG A 63 -6.60 1.11 -5.68
N ASP A 64 -5.34 1.09 -5.21
CA ASP A 64 -5.02 0.68 -3.85
C ASP A 64 -5.72 1.57 -2.82
N LEU A 65 -5.70 2.89 -3.04
CA LEU A 65 -6.38 3.83 -2.13
C LEU A 65 -7.89 3.63 -2.10
N LYS A 66 -8.50 3.31 -3.23
CA LYS A 66 -9.94 3.02 -3.29
C LYS A 66 -10.29 1.76 -2.51
N LEU A 67 -9.47 0.71 -2.63
CA LEU A 67 -9.65 -0.53 -1.88
C LEU A 67 -9.50 -0.29 -0.37
N ILE A 68 -8.50 0.47 0.02
CA ILE A 68 -8.26 0.83 1.42
C ILE A 68 -9.42 1.64 1.98
N LYS A 69 -9.91 2.61 1.22
CA LYS A 69 -11.05 3.44 1.62
C LYS A 69 -12.31 2.59 1.81
N ALA A 70 -12.58 1.68 0.89
CA ALA A 70 -13.73 0.79 0.99
C ALA A 70 -13.64 -0.09 2.24
N ARG A 71 -12.46 -0.64 2.51
CA ARG A 71 -12.25 -1.47 3.68
C ARG A 71 -12.38 -0.68 4.98
N ALA A 72 -11.84 0.54 5.01
CA ALA A 72 -11.97 1.42 6.17
C ALA A 72 -13.44 1.72 6.47
N ALA A 73 -14.25 1.95 5.44
CA ALA A 73 -15.68 2.16 5.60
C ALA A 73 -16.39 0.92 6.17
N GLU A 74 -16.02 -0.27 5.72
CA GLU A 74 -16.55 -1.52 6.27
C GLU A 74 -16.24 -1.69 7.75
N LEU A 75 -14.99 -1.37 8.15
CA LEU A 75 -14.56 -1.49 9.54
C LEU A 75 -15.20 -0.43 10.45
N ALA A 76 -15.52 0.75 9.90
CA ALA A 76 -16.14 1.84 10.65
C ALA A 76 -17.66 1.65 10.77
N GLY A 77 -18.23 0.94 9.85
CA GLY A 77 -19.67 0.72 9.79
C GLY A 77 -20.16 -0.44 10.57
#